data_7ec45a03a609a901e43b69a93244d035
#
_entry.id   7ec45a03a609a901e43b69a93244d035
#
_cell.length_a   1.000
_cell.length_b   1.000
_cell.length_c   1.000
_cell.angle_alpha   90.00
_cell.angle_beta   90.00
_cell.angle_gamma   90.00
#
_symmetry.space_group_name_H-M   'P 1'
#
loop_
_entity.id
_entity.type
_entity.pdbx_description
1 polymer ?
#
loop_
_entity_poly.entity_id
_entity_poly.type
_entity_poly.pdbx_seq_one_letter_code
_entity_poly.pdbx_strand_id
1 'polypeptide(L)'
;YRFMKQGFFPDMVYDQLYMEYKLPEGTNSTRVARDLEEIEAYLKKRPEVTHVTASIGGTPARYNLVRNVANPSLSYGELIIDFTSPDDLVDNMAEIQQYLSQHYPDAYVKMNRYNLMFKKYPIEAQFTGPDPAVLHQLADSARKIMENCPDVYLITTDWEPQIPVLTIEYDQPTARAIGLSRNDVSLSLLTATSGIPIGSFYEGIHKDNIYLRCLDEHGNPIENLDNTQIFSSLPSLNGLLTQEMMIKLKTGTLSKEELVETLMGTTPLKQISKRIDVKWEDPVVPRYNGQRSQRVQCSPVPGVETEKARQSIATQIEQIPLPDGYRLQWQGERNASTKSMQYLFKNFPFAIILMISILIMLFKDYRKPIIIFCTIPLVFVGVVAVMLLTGKTFNFVAIVGTLGLIGMIIKNGIVLMDEITLQINQGVEPVTALIDSSQSRLRPVMMASLTTILGMIPLLPDAMFGSLAASIMGGLLFGTLITLLFIPILYALFFHIKKTD
;
A
#
# COMPACT_ATOMS: atom_id res chain seq x y z
N TYR A 1 -7.81 -17.41 21.48
CA TYR A 1 -7.88 -16.62 20.25
C TYR A 1 -8.41 -15.20 20.51
N ARG A 2 -9.47 -15.04 21.32
CA ARG A 2 -10.11 -13.74 21.61
C ARG A 2 -9.20 -12.76 22.39
N PHE A 3 -8.20 -13.25 23.09
CA PHE A 3 -7.28 -12.45 23.92
C PHE A 3 -5.93 -12.17 23.24
N MET A 4 -5.71 -12.70 22.04
CA MET A 4 -4.47 -12.50 21.30
C MET A 4 -4.59 -11.27 20.41
N LYS A 5 -3.55 -10.44 20.39
CA LYS A 5 -3.44 -9.36 19.41
C LYS A 5 -3.37 -9.95 18.00
N GLN A 6 -4.19 -9.41 17.10
CA GLN A 6 -4.26 -9.84 15.71
C GLN A 6 -3.67 -8.77 14.80
N GLY A 7 -2.98 -9.18 13.75
CA GLY A 7 -2.44 -8.29 12.73
C GLY A 7 -2.14 -9.08 11.47
N PHE A 8 -1.82 -8.40 10.36
CA PHE A 8 -1.44 -9.10 9.15
C PHE A 8 0.08 -9.13 8.98
N PHE A 9 0.72 -7.99 8.76
CA PHE A 9 2.18 -7.85 8.82
C PHE A 9 2.55 -6.72 9.79
N PRO A 10 3.56 -6.90 10.63
CA PRO A 10 4.08 -5.82 11.47
C PRO A 10 4.87 -4.81 10.63
N ASP A 11 5.02 -3.59 11.16
CA ASP A 11 5.98 -2.64 10.64
C ASP A 11 7.41 -3.13 10.88
N MET A 12 8.31 -2.79 9.95
CA MET A 12 9.73 -3.10 10.10
C MET A 12 10.34 -2.25 11.22
N VAL A 13 11.28 -2.84 11.94
CA VAL A 13 12.05 -2.14 12.97
C VAL A 13 13.27 -1.52 12.29
N TYR A 14 13.07 -0.31 11.75
CA TYR A 14 14.12 0.51 11.18
C TYR A 14 14.22 1.82 11.96
N ASP A 15 15.39 2.41 11.97
CA ASP A 15 15.66 3.77 12.43
C ASP A 15 15.28 4.82 11.38
N GLN A 16 14.75 4.41 10.24
CA GLN A 16 14.37 5.22 9.10
C GLN A 16 12.87 5.12 8.83
N LEU A 17 12.26 6.25 8.46
CA LEU A 17 10.92 6.34 7.92
C LEU A 17 10.90 7.23 6.67
N TYR A 18 9.80 7.23 5.94
CA TYR A 18 9.54 8.19 4.88
C TYR A 18 8.28 9.00 5.18
N MET A 19 8.31 10.26 4.78
CA MET A 19 7.19 11.18 4.90
C MET A 19 6.74 11.60 3.50
N GLU A 20 5.48 11.34 3.19
CA GLU A 20 4.84 11.85 1.98
C GLU A 20 4.26 13.24 2.26
N TYR A 21 4.57 14.18 1.39
CA TYR A 21 4.05 15.53 1.38
C TYR A 21 3.38 15.78 0.02
N LYS A 22 2.10 16.15 0.02
CA LYS A 22 1.39 16.43 -1.22
C LYS A 22 0.45 17.63 -1.06
N LEU A 23 0.59 18.60 -1.94
CA LEU A 23 -0.35 19.69 -2.12
C LEU A 23 -1.41 19.34 -3.17
N PRO A 24 -2.53 20.07 -3.26
CA PRO A 24 -3.50 19.88 -4.33
C PRO A 24 -2.83 19.89 -5.71
N GLU A 25 -3.31 19.02 -6.61
CA GLU A 25 -2.75 18.87 -7.95
C GLU A 25 -2.78 20.19 -8.70
N GLY A 26 -1.72 20.49 -9.48
CA GLY A 26 -1.53 21.79 -10.12
C GLY A 26 -0.78 22.82 -9.29
N THR A 27 -0.43 22.53 -8.02
CA THR A 27 0.43 23.40 -7.22
C THR A 27 1.87 23.37 -7.77
N ASN A 28 2.51 24.54 -7.78
CA ASN A 28 3.88 24.69 -8.29
C ASN A 28 4.88 23.98 -7.37
N SER A 29 5.83 23.27 -7.97
CA SER A 29 6.94 22.60 -7.26
C SER A 29 7.79 23.54 -6.39
N THR A 30 7.88 24.82 -6.72
CA THR A 30 8.58 25.83 -5.91
C THR A 30 7.96 25.96 -4.52
N ARG A 31 6.62 25.88 -4.40
CA ARG A 31 5.96 25.88 -3.11
C ARG A 31 6.27 24.60 -2.33
N VAL A 32 6.21 23.45 -3.00
CA VAL A 32 6.57 22.15 -2.39
C VAL A 32 8.01 22.20 -1.86
N ALA A 33 8.94 22.75 -2.65
CA ALA A 33 10.35 22.88 -2.25
C ALA A 33 10.50 23.71 -0.98
N ARG A 34 9.88 24.90 -0.94
CA ARG A 34 9.95 25.80 0.22
C ARG A 34 9.37 25.14 1.48
N ASP A 35 8.20 24.52 1.36
CA ASP A 35 7.54 23.87 2.50
C ASP A 35 8.37 22.68 3.01
N LEU A 36 9.02 21.92 2.11
CA LEU A 36 9.93 20.84 2.50
C LEU A 36 11.21 21.36 3.15
N GLU A 37 11.79 22.49 2.70
CA GLU A 37 12.93 23.13 3.34
C GLU A 37 12.60 23.59 4.77
N GLU A 38 11.40 24.14 5.00
CA GLU A 38 10.92 24.51 6.32
C GLU A 38 10.75 23.29 7.24
N ILE A 39 10.18 22.19 6.72
CA ILE A 39 10.01 20.92 7.45
C ILE A 39 11.39 20.32 7.77
N GLU A 40 12.30 20.31 6.82
CA GLU A 40 13.67 19.83 7.02
C GLU A 40 14.39 20.62 8.12
N ALA A 41 14.26 21.97 8.09
CA ALA A 41 14.84 22.83 9.10
C ALA A 41 14.24 22.60 10.50
N TYR A 42 12.94 22.26 10.59
CA TYR A 42 12.29 21.87 11.83
C TYR A 42 12.83 20.53 12.34
N LEU A 43 12.91 19.52 11.47
CA LEU A 43 13.36 18.18 11.82
C LEU A 43 14.83 18.15 12.27
N LYS A 44 15.70 18.89 11.59
CA LYS A 44 17.14 18.99 11.93
C LYS A 44 17.41 19.64 13.30
N LYS A 45 16.46 20.35 13.89
CA LYS A 45 16.58 20.89 15.27
C LYS A 45 16.33 19.85 16.34
N ARG A 46 15.77 18.71 15.98
CA ARG A 46 15.47 17.63 16.91
C ARG A 46 16.69 16.73 17.12
N PRO A 47 17.12 16.48 18.37
CA PRO A 47 18.31 15.68 18.65
C PRO A 47 18.15 14.20 18.25
N GLU A 48 16.92 13.72 18.13
CA GLU A 48 16.60 12.34 17.74
C GLU A 48 16.76 12.09 16.24
N VAL A 49 16.77 13.15 15.42
CA VAL A 49 16.88 13.07 13.94
C VAL A 49 18.34 13.24 13.54
N THR A 50 18.88 12.26 12.82
CA THR A 50 20.26 12.24 12.37
C THR A 50 20.43 12.81 10.96
N HIS A 51 19.59 12.37 10.03
CA HIS A 51 19.62 12.83 8.63
C HIS A 51 18.22 13.03 8.07
N VAL A 52 18.10 13.97 7.15
CA VAL A 52 16.88 14.22 6.38
C VAL A 52 17.26 14.39 4.92
N THR A 53 16.61 13.63 4.03
CA THR A 53 16.83 13.73 2.58
C THR A 53 15.50 14.06 1.92
N ALA A 54 15.46 15.15 1.12
CA ALA A 54 14.28 15.60 0.39
C ALA A 54 14.31 15.19 -1.08
N SER A 55 13.15 14.82 -1.61
CA SER A 55 12.91 14.58 -3.03
C SER A 55 11.66 15.34 -3.47
N ILE A 56 11.71 16.03 -4.60
CA ILE A 56 10.61 16.83 -5.14
C ILE A 56 10.18 16.23 -6.48
N GLY A 57 8.88 16.23 -6.74
CA GLY A 57 8.31 15.74 -8.00
C GLY A 57 8.10 14.24 -8.08
N GLY A 58 8.52 13.48 -7.09
CA GLY A 58 8.36 12.02 -7.04
C GLY A 58 9.17 11.35 -5.94
N THR A 59 8.95 10.06 -5.78
CA THR A 59 9.77 9.22 -4.90
C THR A 59 11.18 9.09 -5.49
N PRO A 60 12.24 9.13 -4.67
CA PRO A 60 13.60 8.81 -5.11
C PRO A 60 13.70 7.46 -5.80
N ALA A 61 14.79 7.22 -6.54
CA ALA A 61 15.07 5.90 -7.08
C ALA A 61 14.91 4.84 -5.98
N ARG A 62 14.41 3.64 -6.32
CA ARG A 62 14.03 2.62 -5.34
C ARG A 62 15.18 2.28 -4.40
N TYR A 63 15.16 2.87 -3.23
CA TYR A 63 16.17 2.71 -2.18
C TYR A 63 15.78 1.63 -1.15
N ASN A 64 14.51 1.25 -1.09
CA ASN A 64 14.00 0.22 -0.20
C ASN A 64 13.02 -0.71 -0.95
N LEU A 65 13.14 -2.03 -0.72
CA LEU A 65 12.32 -3.04 -1.40
C LEU A 65 10.84 -2.93 -1.06
N VAL A 66 10.51 -2.47 0.14
CA VAL A 66 9.13 -2.38 0.64
C VAL A 66 8.50 -1.00 0.44
N ARG A 67 9.22 -0.06 -0.20
CA ARG A 67 8.68 1.24 -0.58
C ARG A 67 8.05 1.19 -1.98
N ASN A 68 6.75 1.48 -2.06
CA ASN A 68 6.09 1.73 -3.33
C ASN A 68 6.46 3.10 -3.87
N VAL A 69 6.79 3.18 -5.14
CA VAL A 69 7.07 4.45 -5.82
C VAL A 69 5.76 5.20 -6.02
N ALA A 70 5.69 6.47 -5.58
CA ALA A 70 4.57 7.34 -5.86
C ALA A 70 4.56 7.77 -7.33
N ASN A 71 3.38 8.08 -7.86
CA ASN A 71 3.28 8.66 -9.18
C ASN A 71 3.96 10.04 -9.20
N PRO A 72 4.77 10.35 -10.22
CA PRO A 72 5.39 11.67 -10.36
C PRO A 72 4.33 12.76 -10.44
N SER A 73 4.50 13.82 -9.65
CA SER A 73 3.66 15.02 -9.68
C SER A 73 4.46 16.22 -9.16
N LEU A 74 4.30 17.39 -9.79
CA LEU A 74 4.96 18.64 -9.37
C LEU A 74 4.47 19.11 -8.00
N SER A 75 3.29 18.67 -7.56
CA SER A 75 2.71 18.95 -6.24
C SER A 75 3.11 17.96 -5.15
N TYR A 76 3.98 16.98 -5.45
CA TYR A 76 4.45 15.93 -4.55
C TYR A 76 5.90 16.14 -4.12
N GLY A 77 6.16 15.84 -2.85
CA GLY A 77 7.48 15.71 -2.29
C GLY A 77 7.57 14.60 -1.27
N GLU A 78 8.76 14.12 -1.00
CA GLU A 78 9.03 13.06 -0.04
C GLU A 78 10.28 13.40 0.77
N LEU A 79 10.20 13.20 2.08
CA LEU A 79 11.35 13.22 2.97
C LEU A 79 11.64 11.81 3.46
N ILE A 80 12.92 11.43 3.41
CA ILE A 80 13.46 10.27 4.10
C ILE A 80 14.12 10.79 5.37
N ILE A 81 13.72 10.26 6.52
CA ILE A 81 14.12 10.75 7.83
C ILE A 81 14.77 9.61 8.60
N ASP A 82 16.02 9.78 8.98
CA ASP A 82 16.78 8.84 9.79
C ASP A 82 16.80 9.31 11.24
N PHE A 83 16.50 8.41 12.17
CA PHE A 83 16.50 8.64 13.61
C PHE A 83 17.72 7.99 14.26
N THR A 84 18.01 8.36 15.50
CA THR A 84 19.12 7.79 16.28
C THR A 84 18.87 6.32 16.60
N SER A 85 17.60 5.95 16.86
CA SER A 85 17.19 4.58 17.10
C SER A 85 15.75 4.31 16.61
N PRO A 86 15.37 3.02 16.41
CA PRO A 86 13.99 2.65 16.10
C PRO A 86 12.98 3.04 17.19
N ASP A 87 13.40 3.07 18.46
CA ASP A 87 12.54 3.44 19.58
C ASP A 87 12.27 4.95 19.57
N ASP A 88 13.31 5.78 19.33
CA ASP A 88 13.16 7.23 19.18
C ASP A 88 12.21 7.58 18.02
N LEU A 89 12.28 6.81 16.93
CA LEU A 89 11.36 6.97 15.80
C LEU A 89 9.91 6.75 16.23
N VAL A 90 9.63 5.65 16.94
CA VAL A 90 8.26 5.29 17.34
C VAL A 90 7.70 6.31 18.34
N ASP A 91 8.50 6.73 19.31
CA ASP A 91 8.09 7.63 20.38
C ASP A 91 7.79 9.04 19.87
N ASN A 92 8.56 9.54 18.88
CA ASN A 92 8.43 10.90 18.36
C ASN A 92 7.50 11.01 17.14
N MET A 93 7.23 9.92 16.42
CA MET A 93 6.47 9.93 15.17
C MET A 93 5.09 10.57 15.31
N ALA A 94 4.35 10.28 16.40
CA ALA A 94 3.00 10.80 16.61
C ALA A 94 2.99 12.32 16.82
N GLU A 95 3.93 12.84 17.62
CA GLU A 95 4.07 14.27 17.89
C GLU A 95 4.44 15.04 16.61
N ILE A 96 5.44 14.53 15.87
CA ILE A 96 5.86 15.15 14.60
C ILE A 96 4.71 15.15 13.58
N GLN A 97 4.00 14.02 13.44
CA GLN A 97 2.83 13.93 12.55
C GLN A 97 1.76 14.95 12.90
N GLN A 98 1.46 15.11 14.20
CA GLN A 98 0.47 16.08 14.66
C GLN A 98 0.92 17.52 14.39
N TYR A 99 2.17 17.85 14.67
CA TYR A 99 2.76 19.16 14.38
C TYR A 99 2.62 19.51 12.90
N LEU A 100 3.04 18.61 12.02
CA LEU A 100 3.01 18.83 10.57
C LEU A 100 1.57 18.98 10.05
N SER A 101 0.63 18.16 10.54
CA SER A 101 -0.78 18.26 10.13
C SER A 101 -1.43 19.58 10.55
N GLN A 102 -0.97 20.19 11.65
CA GLN A 102 -1.47 21.49 12.12
C GLN A 102 -0.84 22.67 11.37
N HIS A 103 0.45 22.59 11.00
CA HIS A 103 1.16 23.67 10.33
C HIS A 103 0.91 23.72 8.83
N TYR A 104 0.59 22.58 8.22
CA TYR A 104 0.31 22.45 6.78
C TYR A 104 -1.09 21.87 6.54
N PRO A 105 -2.16 22.60 6.91
CA PRO A 105 -3.54 22.07 6.85
C PRO A 105 -4.06 21.85 5.42
N ASP A 106 -3.47 22.51 4.44
CA ASP A 106 -3.78 22.37 3.01
C ASP A 106 -2.97 21.26 2.32
N ALA A 107 -1.99 20.71 3.02
CA ALA A 107 -1.16 19.62 2.53
C ALA A 107 -1.60 18.27 3.10
N TYR A 108 -1.52 17.26 2.25
CA TYR A 108 -1.52 15.88 2.72
C TYR A 108 -0.12 15.55 3.24
N VAL A 109 0.01 15.34 4.55
CA VAL A 109 1.26 14.94 5.20
C VAL A 109 1.07 13.60 5.88
N LYS A 110 1.89 12.62 5.55
CA LYS A 110 1.85 11.31 6.19
C LYS A 110 3.23 10.74 6.40
N MET A 111 3.56 10.49 7.66
CA MET A 111 4.73 9.72 8.06
C MET A 111 4.40 8.22 7.96
N ASN A 112 5.26 7.44 7.32
CA ASN A 112 5.06 6.03 7.09
C ASN A 112 6.30 5.24 7.52
N ARG A 113 6.06 4.18 8.30
CA ARG A 113 7.06 3.14 8.54
C ARG A 113 7.04 2.14 7.38
N TYR A 114 8.15 1.49 7.15
CA TYR A 114 8.24 0.45 6.13
C TYR A 114 7.44 -0.79 6.52
N ASN A 115 6.61 -1.30 5.61
CA ASN A 115 5.76 -2.47 5.84
C ASN A 115 5.66 -3.32 4.58
N LEU A 116 5.71 -4.65 4.73
CA LEU A 116 5.64 -5.60 3.61
C LEU A 116 4.28 -5.63 2.88
N MET A 117 3.26 -5.00 3.42
CA MET A 117 1.95 -4.95 2.78
C MET A 117 1.92 -4.11 1.50
N PHE A 118 2.88 -3.22 1.29
CA PHE A 118 2.87 -2.26 0.18
C PHE A 118 1.56 -1.46 0.07
N LYS A 119 0.87 -1.26 1.17
CA LYS A 119 -0.40 -0.52 1.22
C LYS A 119 -0.18 0.84 1.87
N LYS A 120 -0.71 1.86 1.21
CA LYS A 120 -0.64 3.23 1.72
C LYS A 120 -1.52 3.40 2.97
N TYR A 121 -2.68 2.76 2.97
CA TYR A 121 -3.60 2.75 4.10
C TYR A 121 -4.00 1.33 4.49
N PRO A 122 -4.00 1.02 5.81
CA PRO A 122 -4.43 -0.28 6.29
C PRO A 122 -5.95 -0.48 6.23
N ILE A 123 -6.74 0.60 6.36
CA ILE A 123 -8.21 0.55 6.32
C ILE A 123 -8.70 1.34 5.11
N GLU A 124 -9.41 0.68 4.21
CA GLU A 124 -9.97 1.28 3.00
C GLU A 124 -11.39 0.77 2.78
N ALA A 125 -12.36 1.67 2.74
CA ALA A 125 -13.73 1.41 2.31
C ALA A 125 -13.89 1.85 0.85
N GLN A 126 -14.04 0.92 -0.07
CA GLN A 126 -14.14 1.16 -1.51
C GLN A 126 -15.58 1.09 -1.97
N PHE A 127 -16.08 2.20 -2.52
CA PHE A 127 -17.34 2.26 -3.24
C PHE A 127 -17.08 2.16 -4.73
N THR A 128 -17.89 1.38 -5.44
CA THR A 128 -17.79 1.18 -6.89
C THR A 128 -19.15 1.43 -7.52
N GLY A 129 -19.21 2.21 -8.60
CA GLY A 129 -20.45 2.55 -9.27
C GLY A 129 -20.27 3.42 -10.52
N PRO A 130 -21.36 3.68 -11.29
CA PRO A 130 -21.28 4.36 -12.56
C PRO A 130 -21.16 5.89 -12.45
N ASP A 131 -21.85 6.53 -11.49
CA ASP A 131 -21.95 7.98 -11.38
C ASP A 131 -20.96 8.54 -10.35
N PRO A 132 -20.05 9.46 -10.73
CA PRO A 132 -19.13 10.14 -9.83
C PRO A 132 -19.82 10.89 -8.68
N ALA A 133 -20.92 11.59 -8.95
CA ALA A 133 -21.61 12.40 -7.94
C ALA A 133 -22.15 11.55 -6.80
N VAL A 134 -22.70 10.37 -7.11
CA VAL A 134 -23.17 9.42 -6.10
C VAL A 134 -21.99 8.81 -5.34
N LEU A 135 -20.88 8.52 -6.02
CA LEU A 135 -19.66 8.03 -5.35
C LEU A 135 -19.12 9.05 -4.35
N HIS A 136 -19.10 10.34 -4.69
CA HIS A 136 -18.73 11.40 -3.74
C HIS A 136 -19.65 11.45 -2.52
N GLN A 137 -20.98 11.37 -2.71
CA GLN A 137 -21.94 11.36 -1.58
C GLN A 137 -21.74 10.16 -0.65
N LEU A 138 -21.49 8.96 -1.22
CA LEU A 138 -21.20 7.75 -0.44
C LEU A 138 -19.88 7.87 0.32
N ALA A 139 -18.86 8.39 -0.34
CA ALA A 139 -17.54 8.61 0.26
C ALA A 139 -17.59 9.66 1.37
N ASP A 140 -18.31 10.77 1.17
CA ASP A 140 -18.49 11.80 2.20
C ASP A 140 -19.26 11.27 3.42
N SER A 141 -20.25 10.41 3.20
CA SER A 141 -20.96 9.74 4.29
C SER A 141 -20.04 8.84 5.10
N ALA A 142 -19.21 8.04 4.41
CA ALA A 142 -18.24 7.18 5.08
C ALA A 142 -17.13 8.00 5.77
N ARG A 143 -16.66 9.09 5.16
CA ARG A 143 -15.68 10.00 5.75
C ARG A 143 -16.19 10.60 7.07
N LYS A 144 -17.42 11.10 7.11
CA LYS A 144 -18.04 11.62 8.34
C LYS A 144 -18.12 10.57 9.45
N ILE A 145 -18.42 9.32 9.11
CA ILE A 145 -18.43 8.23 10.08
C ILE A 145 -17.01 7.99 10.64
N MET A 146 -15.98 7.99 9.77
CA MET A 146 -14.60 7.82 10.20
C MET A 146 -14.12 9.00 11.05
N GLU A 147 -14.44 10.25 10.69
CA GLU A 147 -14.07 11.46 11.43
C GLU A 147 -14.64 11.50 12.86
N ASN A 148 -15.80 10.88 13.09
CA ASN A 148 -16.41 10.76 14.40
C ASN A 148 -15.87 9.59 15.24
N CYS A 149 -14.96 8.78 14.71
CA CYS A 149 -14.41 7.62 15.40
C CYS A 149 -13.04 7.95 16.01
N PRO A 150 -12.84 7.78 17.33
CA PRO A 150 -11.57 8.10 17.99
C PRO A 150 -10.45 7.07 17.69
N ASP A 151 -10.79 5.92 17.12
CA ASP A 151 -9.83 4.83 16.85
C ASP A 151 -9.06 5.00 15.52
N VAL A 152 -9.45 5.98 14.69
CA VAL A 152 -8.87 6.21 13.37
C VAL A 152 -8.43 7.66 13.17
N TYR A 153 -7.44 7.89 12.32
CA TYR A 153 -6.89 9.19 11.98
C TYR A 153 -6.37 9.21 10.53
N LEU A 154 -5.89 10.36 10.03
CA LEU A 154 -5.44 10.56 8.64
C LEU A 154 -6.47 10.08 7.62
N ILE A 155 -7.70 10.57 7.78
CA ILE A 155 -8.82 10.21 6.92
C ILE A 155 -8.70 10.98 5.61
N THR A 156 -8.72 10.26 4.48
CA THR A 156 -8.61 10.84 3.14
C THR A 156 -9.38 10.00 2.12
N THR A 157 -9.47 10.51 0.90
CA THR A 157 -10.03 9.78 -0.23
C THR A 157 -8.96 9.59 -1.31
N ASP A 158 -9.09 8.56 -2.13
CA ASP A 158 -8.20 8.33 -3.29
C ASP A 158 -8.56 9.20 -4.50
N TRP A 159 -9.74 9.81 -4.50
CA TRP A 159 -10.04 10.95 -5.33
C TRP A 159 -9.56 12.19 -4.59
N GLU A 160 -8.58 12.84 -5.15
CA GLU A 160 -8.01 14.04 -4.57
C GLU A 160 -9.05 15.18 -4.53
N PRO A 161 -8.80 16.24 -3.77
CA PRO A 161 -9.68 17.41 -3.80
C PRO A 161 -9.85 17.93 -5.21
N GLN A 162 -11.05 18.36 -5.54
CA GLN A 162 -11.32 19.00 -6.83
C GLN A 162 -10.43 20.23 -7.00
N ILE A 163 -9.94 20.40 -8.20
CA ILE A 163 -9.09 21.53 -8.57
C ILE A 163 -9.80 22.46 -9.57
N PRO A 164 -9.51 23.77 -9.52
CA PRO A 164 -10.01 24.69 -10.51
C PRO A 164 -9.29 24.46 -11.84
N VAL A 165 -10.04 24.13 -12.88
CA VAL A 165 -9.55 23.94 -14.24
C VAL A 165 -10.11 25.02 -15.14
N LEU A 166 -9.25 25.77 -15.81
CA LEU A 166 -9.67 26.75 -16.80
C LEU A 166 -10.12 26.02 -18.06
N THR A 167 -11.43 26.09 -18.34
CA THR A 167 -12.07 25.43 -19.49
C THR A 167 -12.38 26.46 -20.57
N ILE A 168 -11.85 26.26 -21.76
CA ILE A 168 -12.06 27.13 -22.90
C ILE A 168 -13.06 26.48 -23.83
N GLU A 169 -14.24 27.10 -24.00
CA GLU A 169 -15.20 26.67 -24.99
C GLU A 169 -14.79 27.22 -26.37
N TYR A 170 -14.10 26.41 -27.11
CA TYR A 170 -13.50 26.75 -28.39
C TYR A 170 -14.54 26.90 -29.50
N ASP A 171 -14.58 28.09 -30.16
CA ASP A 171 -15.43 28.33 -31.33
C ASP A 171 -14.74 27.87 -32.62
N GLN A 172 -14.95 26.60 -32.96
CA GLN A 172 -14.31 25.99 -34.11
C GLN A 172 -14.66 26.65 -35.46
N PRO A 173 -15.92 27.06 -35.73
CA PRO A 173 -16.22 27.79 -36.97
C PRO A 173 -15.44 29.07 -37.14
N THR A 174 -15.43 29.92 -36.09
CA THR A 174 -14.71 31.19 -36.11
C THR A 174 -13.20 31.01 -36.27
N ALA A 175 -12.62 30.05 -35.55
CA ALA A 175 -11.19 29.77 -35.65
C ALA A 175 -10.80 29.24 -37.05
N ARG A 176 -11.59 28.37 -37.63
CA ARG A 176 -11.37 27.89 -39.03
C ARG A 176 -11.47 28.99 -40.04
N ALA A 177 -12.40 29.93 -39.87
CA ALA A 177 -12.54 31.08 -40.80
C ALA A 177 -11.27 31.96 -40.79
N ILE A 178 -10.55 32.01 -39.67
CA ILE A 178 -9.28 32.75 -39.50
C ILE A 178 -8.07 31.88 -39.90
N GLY A 179 -8.26 30.60 -40.21
CA GLY A 179 -7.18 29.68 -40.59
C GLY A 179 -6.47 29.01 -39.42
N LEU A 180 -7.05 29.08 -38.20
CA LEU A 180 -6.50 28.44 -37.01
C LEU A 180 -7.03 27.03 -36.80
N SER A 181 -6.14 26.10 -36.51
CA SER A 181 -6.48 24.75 -36.11
C SER A 181 -6.57 24.62 -34.56
N ARG A 182 -7.20 23.55 -34.09
CA ARG A 182 -7.20 23.25 -32.65
C ARG A 182 -5.80 23.01 -32.11
N ASN A 183 -4.91 22.49 -32.95
CA ASN A 183 -3.51 22.27 -32.57
C ASN A 183 -2.76 23.59 -32.33
N ASP A 184 -3.02 24.59 -33.19
CA ASP A 184 -2.41 25.93 -33.03
C ASP A 184 -2.83 26.58 -31.74
N VAL A 185 -4.11 26.47 -31.36
CA VAL A 185 -4.61 26.97 -30.06
C VAL A 185 -3.94 26.24 -28.92
N SER A 186 -3.85 24.90 -28.96
CA SER A 186 -3.22 24.11 -27.92
C SER A 186 -1.72 24.44 -27.77
N LEU A 187 -1.02 24.61 -28.90
CA LEU A 187 0.41 24.93 -28.91
C LEU A 187 0.67 26.34 -28.36
N SER A 188 -0.13 27.32 -28.77
CA SER A 188 -0.04 28.70 -28.27
C SER A 188 -0.32 28.77 -26.76
N LEU A 189 -1.33 28.07 -26.27
CA LEU A 189 -1.63 28.00 -24.84
C LEU A 189 -0.54 27.29 -24.06
N LEU A 190 0.01 26.21 -24.60
CA LEU A 190 1.14 25.52 -23.96
C LEU A 190 2.37 26.44 -23.84
N THR A 191 2.64 27.22 -24.90
CA THR A 191 3.75 28.20 -24.90
C THR A 191 3.51 29.34 -23.90
N ALA A 192 2.25 29.76 -23.75
CA ALA A 192 1.88 30.83 -22.82
C ALA A 192 1.88 30.39 -21.35
N THR A 193 1.70 29.09 -21.08
CA THR A 193 1.61 28.55 -19.70
C THR A 193 2.88 27.80 -19.29
N SER A 194 2.99 26.54 -19.67
CA SER A 194 4.07 25.63 -19.21
C SER A 194 5.35 25.78 -20.03
N GLY A 195 5.25 26.28 -21.27
CA GLY A 195 6.34 26.29 -22.24
C GLY A 195 6.47 24.99 -23.01
N ILE A 196 7.10 25.06 -24.18
CA ILE A 196 7.38 23.92 -25.05
C ILE A 196 8.85 23.53 -24.91
N PRO A 197 9.18 22.26 -24.63
CA PRO A 197 10.57 21.82 -24.62
C PRO A 197 11.12 21.84 -26.06
N ILE A 198 12.15 22.65 -26.30
CA ILE A 198 12.79 22.82 -27.61
C ILE A 198 14.17 22.16 -27.70
N GLY A 199 14.72 21.72 -26.58
CA GLY A 199 16.03 21.12 -26.52
C GLY A 199 16.43 20.71 -25.11
N SER A 200 17.66 20.25 -24.97
CA SER A 200 18.25 19.93 -23.68
C SER A 200 19.68 20.46 -23.63
N PHE A 201 20.05 21.01 -22.49
CA PHE A 201 21.40 21.41 -22.18
C PHE A 201 22.02 20.37 -21.23
N TYR A 202 23.27 20.04 -21.44
CA TYR A 202 24.02 19.07 -20.64
C TYR A 202 25.20 19.75 -19.97
N GLU A 203 25.27 19.64 -18.65
CA GLU A 203 26.40 20.07 -17.84
C GLU A 203 26.91 18.88 -17.03
N GLY A 204 27.98 18.25 -17.51
CA GLY A 204 28.48 16.99 -16.96
C GLY A 204 27.45 15.87 -17.06
N ILE A 205 26.96 15.39 -15.90
CA ILE A 205 25.91 14.37 -15.82
C ILE A 205 24.50 14.96 -15.72
N HIS A 206 24.37 16.27 -15.57
CA HIS A 206 23.07 16.94 -15.45
C HIS A 206 22.51 17.26 -16.82
N LYS A 207 21.21 17.04 -16.96
CA LYS A 207 20.44 17.34 -18.17
C LYS A 207 19.31 18.30 -17.82
N ASP A 208 19.39 19.51 -18.35
CA ASP A 208 18.36 20.54 -18.19
C ASP A 208 17.59 20.72 -19.49
N ASN A 209 16.28 20.78 -19.40
CA ASN A 209 15.43 21.00 -20.57
C ASN A 209 15.34 22.52 -20.86
N ILE A 210 15.48 22.86 -22.14
CA ILE A 210 15.28 24.23 -22.62
C ILE A 210 13.83 24.39 -23.01
N TYR A 211 13.14 25.37 -22.41
CA TYR A 211 11.73 25.65 -22.69
C TYR A 211 11.56 26.97 -23.45
N LEU A 212 10.81 26.96 -24.53
CA LEU A 212 10.29 28.16 -25.18
C LEU A 212 9.00 28.56 -24.49
N ARG A 213 8.94 29.80 -23.97
CA ARG A 213 7.76 30.34 -23.28
C ARG A 213 7.45 31.75 -23.81
N CYS A 214 6.14 32.02 -24.03
CA CYS A 214 5.69 33.38 -24.27
C CYS A 214 5.53 34.10 -22.92
N LEU A 215 6.00 35.34 -22.90
CA LEU A 215 5.91 36.26 -21.75
C LEU A 215 5.02 37.44 -22.12
N ASP A 216 4.61 38.21 -21.12
CA ASP A 216 3.94 39.49 -21.35
C ASP A 216 4.91 40.56 -21.88
N GLU A 217 4.40 41.77 -22.13
CA GLU A 217 5.20 42.91 -22.64
C GLU A 217 6.30 43.36 -21.63
N HIS A 218 6.20 42.95 -20.37
CA HIS A 218 7.13 43.26 -19.30
C HIS A 218 8.10 42.10 -18.97
N GLY A 219 8.01 41.00 -19.73
CA GLY A 219 8.82 39.82 -19.50
C GLY A 219 8.36 38.92 -18.38
N ASN A 220 7.13 39.07 -17.89
CA ASN A 220 6.54 38.24 -16.85
C ASN A 220 5.70 37.09 -17.45
N PRO A 221 5.47 36.02 -16.68
CA PRO A 221 4.52 34.99 -17.07
C PRO A 221 3.12 35.58 -17.32
N ILE A 222 2.42 35.06 -18.33
CA ILE A 222 1.07 35.51 -18.69
C ILE A 222 0.10 35.07 -17.59
N GLU A 223 -0.48 36.05 -16.87
CA GLU A 223 -1.47 35.79 -15.80
C GLU A 223 -2.90 35.68 -16.34
N ASN A 224 -3.23 36.45 -17.38
CA ASN A 224 -4.56 36.46 -17.98
C ASN A 224 -4.53 35.86 -19.39
N LEU A 225 -5.18 34.72 -19.58
CA LEU A 225 -5.22 34.02 -20.86
C LEU A 225 -6.17 34.65 -21.89
N ASP A 226 -7.08 35.57 -21.51
CA ASP A 226 -8.06 36.16 -22.43
C ASP A 226 -7.39 36.84 -23.65
N ASN A 227 -6.30 37.52 -23.40
CA ASN A 227 -5.54 38.27 -24.40
C ASN A 227 -4.35 37.52 -24.96
N THR A 228 -4.19 36.25 -24.59
CA THR A 228 -3.10 35.42 -25.13
C THR A 228 -3.21 35.35 -26.65
N GLN A 229 -2.11 35.70 -27.32
CA GLN A 229 -2.04 35.67 -28.77
C GLN A 229 -1.88 34.23 -29.25
N ILE A 230 -2.84 33.82 -30.08
CA ILE A 230 -2.82 32.52 -30.73
C ILE A 230 -2.22 32.70 -32.12
N PHE A 231 -1.19 31.94 -32.41
CA PHE A 231 -0.52 31.97 -33.72
C PHE A 231 -0.78 30.69 -34.50
N SER A 232 -0.83 30.83 -35.83
CA SER A 232 -0.91 29.67 -36.70
C SER A 232 0.48 29.07 -36.92
N SER A 233 0.58 27.74 -36.84
CA SER A 233 1.81 27.01 -37.19
C SER A 233 2.03 26.95 -38.71
N LEU A 234 1.00 27.26 -39.50
CA LEU A 234 1.06 27.34 -40.96
C LEU A 234 0.80 28.78 -41.40
N PRO A 235 1.54 29.28 -42.38
CA PRO A 235 1.27 30.60 -42.97
C PRO A 235 -0.15 30.70 -43.49
N SER A 236 -0.88 31.76 -43.11
CA SER A 236 -2.23 32.02 -43.60
C SER A 236 -2.19 33.05 -44.71
N LEU A 237 -2.80 32.72 -45.83
CA LEU A 237 -2.93 33.63 -46.98
C LEU A 237 -4.06 34.67 -46.81
N ASN A 238 -4.89 34.52 -45.79
CA ASN A 238 -6.06 35.37 -45.57
C ASN A 238 -5.70 36.85 -45.42
N GLY A 239 -4.61 37.14 -44.71
CA GLY A 239 -4.09 38.51 -44.54
C GLY A 239 -3.61 39.13 -45.84
N LEU A 240 -3.07 38.35 -46.79
CA LEU A 240 -2.60 38.82 -48.07
C LEU A 240 -3.75 39.15 -49.06
N LEU A 241 -4.95 38.65 -48.82
CA LEU A 241 -6.13 38.88 -49.64
C LEU A 241 -6.79 40.23 -49.32
N THR A 242 -6.29 40.99 -48.35
CA THR A 242 -6.79 42.36 -48.12
C THR A 242 -6.40 43.28 -49.30
N GLN A 243 -7.28 44.23 -49.61
CA GLN A 243 -7.07 45.12 -50.72
C GLN A 243 -5.78 45.95 -50.60
N GLU A 244 -5.44 46.35 -49.40
CA GLU A 244 -4.24 47.07 -49.09
C GLU A 244 -2.96 46.24 -49.33
N MET A 245 -2.93 45.00 -48.84
CA MET A 245 -1.81 44.08 -49.05
C MET A 245 -1.63 43.67 -50.52
N MET A 246 -2.71 43.50 -51.22
CA MET A 246 -2.69 43.26 -52.69
C MET A 246 -2.10 44.43 -53.47
N ILE A 247 -2.36 45.68 -53.04
CA ILE A 247 -1.77 46.87 -53.62
C ILE A 247 -0.27 46.90 -53.32
N LYS A 248 0.14 46.71 -52.06
CA LYS A 248 1.56 46.69 -51.63
C LYS A 248 2.36 45.59 -52.33
N LEU A 249 1.72 44.44 -52.57
CA LEU A 249 2.32 43.31 -53.30
C LEU A 249 2.52 43.67 -54.80
N LYS A 250 1.52 44.32 -55.40
CA LYS A 250 1.57 44.75 -56.81
C LYS A 250 2.57 45.91 -57.01
N THR A 251 2.72 46.80 -56.06
CA THR A 251 3.65 47.95 -56.14
C THR A 251 5.07 47.59 -55.69
N GLY A 252 5.29 46.38 -55.19
CA GLY A 252 6.60 45.92 -54.68
C GLY A 252 7.08 46.66 -53.43
N THR A 253 6.17 47.28 -52.70
CA THR A 253 6.48 48.06 -51.46
C THR A 253 6.33 47.23 -50.21
N LEU A 254 5.96 45.95 -50.31
CA LEU A 254 5.82 45.06 -49.16
C LEU A 254 7.18 44.64 -48.63
N SER A 255 7.48 44.95 -47.35
CA SER A 255 8.69 44.50 -46.70
C SER A 255 8.65 43.03 -46.32
N LYS A 256 9.81 42.40 -46.14
CA LYS A 256 9.86 40.99 -45.67
C LYS A 256 9.24 40.82 -44.30
N GLU A 257 9.47 41.80 -43.41
CA GLU A 257 8.91 41.84 -42.08
C GLU A 257 7.38 41.91 -42.09
N GLU A 258 6.80 42.84 -42.88
CA GLU A 258 5.35 42.95 -43.04
C GLU A 258 4.74 41.69 -43.67
N LEU A 259 5.45 41.02 -44.59
CA LEU A 259 4.99 39.78 -45.20
C LEU A 259 4.93 38.67 -44.16
N VAL A 260 5.98 38.51 -43.33
CA VAL A 260 6.03 37.51 -42.28
C VAL A 260 4.95 37.79 -41.24
N GLU A 261 4.79 39.01 -40.78
CA GLU A 261 3.78 39.42 -39.81
C GLU A 261 2.35 39.16 -40.36
N THR A 262 2.11 39.42 -41.61
CA THR A 262 0.81 39.15 -42.28
C THR A 262 0.53 37.65 -42.44
N LEU A 263 1.56 36.89 -42.79
CA LEU A 263 1.42 35.42 -42.94
C LEU A 263 1.31 34.69 -41.61
N MET A 264 1.96 35.22 -40.57
CA MET A 264 1.99 34.68 -39.22
C MET A 264 1.01 35.41 -38.29
N GLY A 265 -0.09 35.92 -38.81
CA GLY A 265 -1.06 36.70 -38.05
C GLY A 265 -1.45 36.03 -36.71
N THR A 266 -1.50 36.83 -35.67
CA THR A 266 -1.93 36.42 -34.36
C THR A 266 -3.36 36.85 -34.07
N THR A 267 -4.06 36.08 -33.23
CA THR A 267 -5.45 36.39 -32.87
C THR A 267 -5.61 36.17 -31.37
N PRO A 268 -6.16 37.15 -30.60
CA PRO A 268 -6.43 36.95 -29.20
C PRO A 268 -7.36 35.75 -28.96
N LEU A 269 -7.07 34.96 -27.92
CA LEU A 269 -7.86 33.78 -27.53
C LEU A 269 -9.35 34.10 -27.40
N LYS A 270 -9.68 35.27 -26.85
CA LYS A 270 -11.05 35.73 -26.65
C LYS A 270 -11.88 35.79 -27.94
N GLN A 271 -11.26 36.03 -29.11
CA GLN A 271 -11.97 36.09 -30.38
C GLN A 271 -12.36 34.71 -30.92
N ILE A 272 -11.67 33.65 -30.51
CA ILE A 272 -11.91 32.28 -30.96
C ILE A 272 -12.50 31.40 -29.87
N SER A 273 -12.86 31.98 -28.75
CA SER A 273 -13.53 31.32 -27.61
C SER A 273 -14.92 31.90 -27.41
N LYS A 274 -15.94 31.05 -27.25
CA LYS A 274 -17.28 31.48 -26.85
C LYS A 274 -17.32 31.87 -25.40
N ARG A 275 -16.57 31.14 -24.55
CA ARG A 275 -16.57 31.32 -23.12
C ARG A 275 -15.27 30.75 -22.54
N ILE A 276 -14.74 31.41 -21.53
CA ILE A 276 -13.63 30.93 -20.70
C ILE A 276 -14.12 30.88 -19.27
N ASP A 277 -14.21 29.67 -18.71
CA ASP A 277 -14.76 29.41 -17.38
C ASP A 277 -13.78 28.63 -16.52
N VAL A 278 -13.87 28.86 -15.22
CA VAL A 278 -13.24 28.00 -14.22
C VAL A 278 -14.25 26.96 -13.77
N LYS A 279 -13.94 25.69 -14.02
CA LYS A 279 -14.74 24.56 -13.53
C LYS A 279 -13.93 23.78 -12.49
N TRP A 280 -14.63 23.26 -11.49
CA TRP A 280 -14.02 22.34 -10.54
C TRP A 280 -14.11 20.93 -11.11
N GLU A 281 -12.97 20.28 -11.23
CA GLU A 281 -12.87 18.93 -11.79
C GLU A 281 -12.03 18.03 -10.88
N ASP A 282 -12.33 16.73 -10.92
CA ASP A 282 -11.55 15.75 -10.18
C ASP A 282 -10.25 15.50 -10.97
N PRO A 283 -9.07 15.73 -10.36
CA PRO A 283 -7.78 15.57 -11.04
C PRO A 283 -7.46 14.10 -11.35
N VAL A 284 -7.98 13.19 -10.53
CA VAL A 284 -7.78 11.74 -10.66
C VAL A 284 -9.10 11.01 -10.46
N VAL A 285 -9.46 10.13 -11.38
CA VAL A 285 -10.66 9.27 -11.30
C VAL A 285 -10.23 7.80 -11.29
N PRO A 286 -10.02 7.19 -10.13
CA PRO A 286 -9.63 5.79 -10.00
C PRO A 286 -10.69 4.84 -10.56
N ARG A 287 -10.21 3.71 -11.10
CA ARG A 287 -11.06 2.62 -11.56
C ARG A 287 -10.60 1.30 -10.96
N TYR A 288 -11.56 0.47 -10.58
CA TYR A 288 -11.32 -0.88 -10.12
C TYR A 288 -12.07 -1.87 -11.00
N ASN A 289 -11.36 -2.81 -11.62
CA ASN A 289 -11.93 -3.74 -12.59
C ASN A 289 -12.76 -3.04 -13.69
N GLY A 290 -12.26 -1.91 -14.22
CA GLY A 290 -12.91 -1.13 -15.28
C GLY A 290 -14.05 -0.21 -14.82
N GLN A 291 -14.57 -0.36 -13.62
CA GLN A 291 -15.62 0.50 -13.06
C GLN A 291 -15.01 1.65 -12.24
N ARG A 292 -15.65 2.81 -12.23
CA ARG A 292 -15.26 3.92 -11.36
C ARG A 292 -15.36 3.49 -9.92
N SER A 293 -14.36 3.85 -9.12
CA SER A 293 -14.33 3.52 -7.70
C SER A 293 -13.78 4.67 -6.89
N GLN A 294 -14.32 4.89 -5.72
CA GLN A 294 -13.80 5.84 -4.74
C GLN A 294 -13.56 5.13 -3.42
N ARG A 295 -12.38 5.34 -2.85
CA ARG A 295 -11.99 4.78 -1.55
C ARG A 295 -11.92 5.86 -0.51
N VAL A 296 -12.51 5.60 0.64
CA VAL A 296 -12.24 6.36 1.86
C VAL A 296 -11.23 5.57 2.67
N GLN A 297 -10.16 6.22 3.03
CA GLN A 297 -8.96 5.60 3.58
C GLN A 297 -8.63 6.22 4.93
N CYS A 298 -8.18 5.40 5.88
CA CYS A 298 -7.71 5.88 7.17
C CYS A 298 -6.64 4.97 7.77
N SER A 299 -5.95 5.48 8.77
CA SER A 299 -4.98 4.71 9.57
C SER A 299 -5.54 4.51 10.98
N PRO A 300 -5.26 3.39 11.66
CA PRO A 300 -5.59 3.23 13.07
C PRO A 300 -4.70 4.14 13.93
N VAL A 301 -5.23 4.66 15.02
CA VAL A 301 -4.45 5.42 16.00
C VAL A 301 -3.33 4.54 16.55
N PRO A 302 -2.11 5.08 16.78
CA PRO A 302 -1.00 4.32 17.34
C PRO A 302 -1.41 3.52 18.59
N GLY A 303 -1.09 2.22 18.60
CA GLY A 303 -1.49 1.30 19.67
C GLY A 303 -2.85 0.61 19.50
N VAL A 304 -3.68 1.01 18.55
CA VAL A 304 -4.95 0.35 18.21
C VAL A 304 -4.71 -0.65 17.08
N GLU A 305 -5.22 -1.88 17.23
CA GLU A 305 -5.14 -2.90 16.17
C GLU A 305 -5.99 -2.50 14.95
N THR A 306 -5.46 -2.69 13.74
CA THR A 306 -6.14 -2.33 12.49
C THR A 306 -7.54 -2.94 12.37
N GLU A 307 -7.69 -4.22 12.70
CA GLU A 307 -8.98 -4.91 12.58
C GLU A 307 -9.98 -4.40 13.63
N LYS A 308 -9.52 -4.05 14.84
CA LYS A 308 -10.37 -3.43 15.86
C LYS A 308 -10.85 -2.05 15.43
N ALA A 309 -9.92 -1.22 14.94
CA ALA A 309 -10.26 0.10 14.40
C ALA A 309 -11.20 0.02 13.19
N ARG A 310 -11.03 -0.99 12.32
CA ARG A 310 -11.98 -1.22 11.22
C ARG A 310 -13.36 -1.62 11.74
N GLN A 311 -13.43 -2.51 12.73
CA GLN A 311 -14.71 -2.98 13.28
C GLN A 311 -15.50 -1.86 13.96
N SER A 312 -14.85 -0.88 14.59
CA SER A 312 -15.54 0.27 15.22
C SER A 312 -16.31 1.12 14.21
N ILE A 313 -15.87 1.18 12.95
CA ILE A 313 -16.52 1.94 11.87
C ILE A 313 -17.35 1.06 10.91
N ALA A 314 -17.05 -0.24 10.83
CA ALA A 314 -17.59 -1.12 9.80
C ALA A 314 -19.12 -1.19 9.83
N THR A 315 -19.72 -1.38 11.00
CA THR A 315 -21.17 -1.52 11.14
C THR A 315 -21.92 -0.29 10.62
N GLN A 316 -21.41 0.90 10.87
CA GLN A 316 -22.04 2.15 10.42
C GLN A 316 -21.85 2.36 8.91
N ILE A 317 -20.65 2.06 8.38
CA ILE A 317 -20.36 2.20 6.94
C ILE A 317 -21.15 1.16 6.11
N GLU A 318 -21.29 -0.07 6.60
CA GLU A 318 -22.08 -1.12 5.95
C GLU A 318 -23.58 -0.87 5.96
N GLN A 319 -24.07 0.00 6.85
CA GLN A 319 -25.47 0.45 6.90
C GLN A 319 -25.77 1.63 5.96
N ILE A 320 -24.79 2.23 5.31
CA ILE A 320 -25.02 3.29 4.31
C ILE A 320 -25.88 2.70 3.17
N PRO A 321 -27.04 3.31 2.85
CA PRO A 321 -27.89 2.82 1.78
C PRO A 321 -27.19 2.96 0.43
N LEU A 322 -27.01 1.84 -0.25
CA LEU A 322 -26.37 1.78 -1.57
C LEU A 322 -27.45 1.73 -2.65
N PRO A 323 -27.45 2.67 -3.61
CA PRO A 323 -28.33 2.59 -4.78
C PRO A 323 -28.00 1.35 -5.65
N ASP A 324 -28.94 0.98 -6.53
CA ASP A 324 -28.74 -0.11 -7.47
C ASP A 324 -27.52 0.13 -8.36
N GLY A 325 -26.69 -0.91 -8.52
CA GLY A 325 -25.44 -0.83 -9.29
C GLY A 325 -24.22 -0.35 -8.49
N TYR A 326 -24.39 0.03 -7.22
CA TYR A 326 -23.29 0.41 -6.34
C TYR A 326 -22.92 -0.72 -5.39
N ARG A 327 -21.63 -0.82 -5.05
CA ARG A 327 -21.10 -1.85 -4.15
C ARG A 327 -20.08 -1.27 -3.19
N LEU A 328 -20.12 -1.74 -1.96
CA LEU A 328 -19.09 -1.49 -0.95
C LEU A 328 -18.20 -2.73 -0.82
N GLN A 329 -16.89 -2.52 -0.80
CA GLN A 329 -15.90 -3.57 -0.55
C GLN A 329 -14.80 -3.03 0.37
N TRP A 330 -14.47 -3.79 1.40
CA TRP A 330 -13.31 -3.50 2.23
C TRP A 330 -12.03 -3.89 1.51
N GLN A 331 -11.13 -2.94 1.39
CA GLN A 331 -9.78 -3.10 0.82
C GLN A 331 -8.72 -3.01 1.94
N GLY A 332 -7.50 -2.64 1.59
CA GLY A 332 -6.41 -2.49 2.58
C GLY A 332 -5.98 -3.84 3.16
N GLU A 333 -5.71 -3.85 4.47
CA GLU A 333 -5.25 -5.02 5.21
C GLU A 333 -6.27 -6.16 5.20
N ARG A 334 -7.56 -5.84 5.34
CA ARG A 334 -8.64 -6.83 5.34
C ARG A 334 -8.68 -7.65 4.07
N ASN A 335 -8.62 -7.00 2.91
CA ASN A 335 -8.64 -7.71 1.62
C ASN A 335 -7.36 -8.52 1.39
N ALA A 336 -6.20 -7.94 1.74
CA ALA A 336 -4.91 -8.63 1.62
C ALA A 336 -4.88 -9.89 2.51
N SER A 337 -5.28 -9.76 3.77
CA SER A 337 -5.37 -10.87 4.71
C SER A 337 -6.34 -11.94 4.23
N THR A 338 -7.56 -11.55 3.83
CA THR A 338 -8.58 -12.49 3.34
C THR A 338 -8.11 -13.27 2.11
N LYS A 339 -7.52 -12.58 1.13
CA LYS A 339 -6.97 -13.24 -0.07
C LYS A 339 -5.84 -14.20 0.27
N SER A 340 -4.89 -13.76 1.12
CA SER A 340 -3.77 -14.63 1.53
C SER A 340 -4.25 -15.87 2.26
N MET A 341 -5.24 -15.73 3.15
CA MET A 341 -5.87 -16.87 3.84
C MET A 341 -6.60 -17.79 2.87
N GLN A 342 -7.36 -17.24 1.90
CA GLN A 342 -8.03 -18.03 0.88
C GLN A 342 -7.03 -18.86 0.05
N TYR A 343 -5.91 -18.25 -0.37
CA TYR A 343 -4.86 -18.98 -1.11
C TYR A 343 -4.19 -20.05 -0.25
N LEU A 344 -3.90 -19.74 1.01
CA LEU A 344 -3.30 -20.68 1.95
C LEU A 344 -4.20 -21.90 2.16
N PHE A 345 -5.48 -21.66 2.48
CA PHE A 345 -6.42 -22.73 2.80
C PHE A 345 -7.01 -23.44 1.58
N LYS A 346 -6.91 -22.89 0.38
CA LYS A 346 -7.39 -23.52 -0.86
C LYS A 346 -6.74 -24.87 -1.11
N ASN A 347 -5.44 -24.99 -0.91
CA ASN A 347 -4.66 -26.21 -1.17
C ASN A 347 -4.45 -27.06 0.11
N PHE A 348 -4.82 -26.53 1.28
CA PHE A 348 -4.64 -27.22 2.56
C PHE A 348 -5.38 -28.55 2.68
N PRO A 349 -6.66 -28.68 2.24
CA PRO A 349 -7.36 -29.98 2.26
C PRO A 349 -6.65 -31.05 1.43
N PHE A 350 -6.13 -30.68 0.26
CA PHE A 350 -5.37 -31.61 -0.59
C PHE A 350 -4.08 -32.09 0.11
N ALA A 351 -3.36 -31.18 0.75
CA ALA A 351 -2.17 -31.52 1.51
C ALA A 351 -2.46 -32.47 2.68
N ILE A 352 -3.58 -32.24 3.41
CA ILE A 352 -4.02 -33.14 4.49
C ILE A 352 -4.38 -34.53 3.95
N ILE A 353 -5.14 -34.62 2.86
CA ILE A 353 -5.52 -35.88 2.25
C ILE A 353 -4.28 -36.68 1.80
N LEU A 354 -3.33 -35.99 1.15
CA LEU A 354 -2.07 -36.58 0.73
C LEU A 354 -1.28 -37.12 1.93
N MET A 355 -1.17 -36.32 2.99
CA MET A 355 -0.48 -36.68 4.22
C MET A 355 -1.14 -37.90 4.93
N ILE A 356 -2.46 -37.92 5.03
CA ILE A 356 -3.20 -39.06 5.57
C ILE A 356 -2.95 -40.31 4.73
N SER A 357 -2.99 -40.18 3.39
CA SER A 357 -2.75 -41.29 2.48
C SER A 357 -1.35 -41.89 2.65
N ILE A 358 -0.32 -41.02 2.75
CA ILE A 358 1.05 -41.47 2.99
C ILE A 358 1.16 -42.20 4.35
N LEU A 359 0.55 -41.67 5.39
CA LEU A 359 0.55 -42.29 6.73
C LEU A 359 -0.15 -43.64 6.76
N ILE A 360 -1.28 -43.80 6.05
CA ILE A 360 -1.99 -45.08 5.92
C ILE A 360 -1.11 -46.09 5.16
N MET A 361 -0.44 -45.66 4.10
CA MET A 361 0.48 -46.50 3.35
C MET A 361 1.68 -46.97 4.20
N LEU A 362 2.23 -46.03 5.00
CA LEU A 362 3.36 -46.31 5.89
C LEU A 362 3.03 -47.32 6.98
N PHE A 363 1.92 -47.10 7.69
CA PHE A 363 1.54 -47.94 8.84
C PHE A 363 0.65 -49.14 8.49
N LYS A 364 0.13 -49.21 7.25
CA LYS A 364 -0.84 -50.21 6.79
C LYS A 364 -2.03 -50.35 7.74
N ASP A 365 -2.40 -49.28 8.43
CA ASP A 365 -3.46 -49.20 9.41
C ASP A 365 -4.05 -47.76 9.39
N TYR A 366 -5.37 -47.63 9.56
CA TYR A 366 -6.03 -46.32 9.59
C TYR A 366 -6.09 -45.72 11.00
N ARG A 367 -5.99 -46.55 12.06
CA ARG A 367 -6.09 -46.10 13.46
C ARG A 367 -4.87 -45.26 13.87
N LYS A 368 -3.67 -45.69 13.45
CA LYS A 368 -2.41 -45.01 13.82
C LYS A 368 -2.34 -43.58 13.30
N PRO A 369 -2.66 -43.26 12.02
CA PRO A 369 -2.75 -41.88 11.54
C PRO A 369 -3.74 -41.04 12.33
N ILE A 370 -4.94 -41.57 12.66
CA ILE A 370 -5.96 -40.87 13.44
C ILE A 370 -5.42 -40.45 14.81
N ILE A 371 -4.69 -41.34 15.50
CA ILE A 371 -4.06 -41.02 16.79
C ILE A 371 -3.10 -39.83 16.65
N ILE A 372 -2.26 -39.84 15.60
CA ILE A 372 -1.32 -38.76 15.36
C ILE A 372 -2.07 -37.44 15.09
N PHE A 373 -3.11 -37.46 14.27
CA PHE A 373 -3.90 -36.25 13.98
C PHE A 373 -4.65 -35.72 15.21
N CYS A 374 -5.08 -36.56 16.15
CA CYS A 374 -5.71 -36.13 17.39
C CYS A 374 -4.79 -35.31 18.30
N THR A 375 -3.47 -35.37 18.12
CA THR A 375 -2.51 -34.52 18.88
C THR A 375 -2.42 -33.09 18.36
N ILE A 376 -2.77 -32.82 17.08
CA ILE A 376 -2.60 -31.51 16.45
C ILE A 376 -3.39 -30.41 17.19
N PRO A 377 -4.68 -30.55 17.52
CA PRO A 377 -5.43 -29.51 18.22
C PRO A 377 -4.82 -29.13 19.58
N LEU A 378 -4.20 -30.09 20.26
CA LEU A 378 -3.59 -29.85 21.58
C LEU A 378 -2.33 -28.96 21.49
N VAL A 379 -1.64 -28.99 20.36
CA VAL A 379 -0.45 -28.17 20.12
C VAL A 379 -0.78 -26.68 20.10
N PHE A 380 -1.98 -26.31 19.64
CA PHE A 380 -2.43 -24.91 19.64
C PHE A 380 -2.46 -24.29 21.04
N VAL A 381 -2.64 -25.08 22.09
CA VAL A 381 -2.59 -24.60 23.47
C VAL A 381 -1.20 -24.01 23.76
N GLY A 382 -0.14 -24.72 23.32
CA GLY A 382 1.23 -24.24 23.48
C GLY A 382 1.53 -22.99 22.68
N VAL A 383 1.04 -22.90 21.44
CA VAL A 383 1.18 -21.71 20.61
C VAL A 383 0.54 -20.51 21.30
N VAL A 384 -0.71 -20.63 21.74
CA VAL A 384 -1.45 -19.55 22.42
C VAL A 384 -0.75 -19.12 23.70
N ALA A 385 -0.31 -20.10 24.52
CA ALA A 385 0.36 -19.82 25.80
C ALA A 385 1.64 -18.98 25.60
N VAL A 386 2.53 -19.38 24.69
CA VAL A 386 3.79 -18.66 24.47
C VAL A 386 3.56 -17.31 23.76
N MET A 387 2.61 -17.21 22.85
CA MET A 387 2.26 -15.91 22.24
C MET A 387 1.71 -14.91 23.26
N LEU A 388 0.89 -15.35 24.20
CA LEU A 388 0.41 -14.50 25.29
C LEU A 388 1.56 -14.08 26.24
N LEU A 389 2.46 -15.00 26.57
CA LEU A 389 3.61 -14.72 27.43
C LEU A 389 4.61 -13.74 26.79
N THR A 390 4.82 -13.87 25.49
CA THR A 390 5.76 -13.00 24.74
C THR A 390 5.13 -11.69 24.26
N GLY A 391 3.79 -11.53 24.37
CA GLY A 391 3.07 -10.36 23.89
C GLY A 391 3.07 -10.19 22.36
N LYS A 392 3.53 -11.19 21.60
CA LYS A 392 3.60 -11.14 20.14
C LYS A 392 2.21 -11.25 19.52
N THR A 393 2.04 -10.56 18.39
CA THR A 393 0.78 -10.60 17.62
C THR A 393 0.64 -11.90 16.83
N PHE A 394 -0.55 -12.49 16.83
CA PHE A 394 -0.87 -13.61 15.95
C PHE A 394 -1.15 -13.10 14.53
N ASN A 395 -0.12 -13.03 13.74
CA ASN A 395 -0.12 -12.50 12.39
C ASN A 395 -0.02 -13.63 11.34
N PHE A 396 -0.03 -13.25 10.06
CA PHE A 396 0.09 -14.20 8.94
C PHE A 396 1.35 -15.07 9.06
N VAL A 397 2.46 -14.51 9.50
CA VAL A 397 3.75 -15.21 9.66
C VAL A 397 3.66 -16.26 10.77
N ALA A 398 2.96 -15.96 11.88
CA ALA A 398 2.69 -16.92 12.96
C ALA A 398 1.83 -18.10 12.47
N ILE A 399 0.86 -17.86 11.59
CA ILE A 399 0.04 -18.94 10.99
C ILE A 399 0.91 -19.86 10.16
N VAL A 400 1.80 -19.31 9.32
CA VAL A 400 2.74 -20.11 8.52
C VAL A 400 3.68 -20.91 9.45
N GLY A 401 4.17 -20.31 10.54
CA GLY A 401 4.94 -20.99 11.57
C GLY A 401 4.18 -22.16 12.20
N THR A 402 2.91 -21.95 12.53
CA THR A 402 2.04 -22.98 13.10
C THR A 402 1.78 -24.13 12.12
N LEU A 403 1.64 -23.84 10.81
CA LEU A 403 1.54 -24.88 9.77
C LEU A 403 2.83 -25.72 9.67
N GLY A 404 3.99 -25.09 9.71
CA GLY A 404 5.27 -25.79 9.74
C GLY A 404 5.44 -26.65 11.01
N LEU A 405 4.98 -26.13 12.15
CA LEU A 405 4.95 -26.86 13.43
C LEU A 405 4.12 -28.15 13.37
N ILE A 406 2.95 -28.14 12.71
CA ILE A 406 2.12 -29.35 12.52
C ILE A 406 2.96 -30.46 11.88
N GLY A 407 3.74 -30.16 10.85
CA GLY A 407 4.62 -31.15 10.22
C GLY A 407 5.69 -31.71 11.17
N MET A 408 6.26 -30.87 12.04
CA MET A 408 7.26 -31.31 13.04
C MET A 408 6.63 -32.23 14.10
N ILE A 409 5.43 -31.94 14.55
CA ILE A 409 4.71 -32.78 15.52
C ILE A 409 4.31 -34.11 14.92
N ILE A 410 3.82 -34.11 13.69
CA ILE A 410 3.50 -35.36 12.97
C ILE A 410 4.74 -36.24 12.84
N LYS A 411 5.90 -35.66 12.48
CA LYS A 411 7.17 -36.39 12.42
C LYS A 411 7.49 -37.06 13.76
N ASN A 412 7.37 -36.33 14.87
CA ASN A 412 7.61 -36.89 16.21
C ASN A 412 6.62 -38.01 16.54
N GLY A 413 5.35 -37.82 16.16
CA GLY A 413 4.31 -38.85 16.32
C GLY A 413 4.60 -40.12 15.50
N ILE A 414 5.09 -40.00 14.27
CA ILE A 414 5.48 -41.12 13.42
C ILE A 414 6.61 -41.93 14.08
N VAL A 415 7.65 -41.26 14.55
CA VAL A 415 8.81 -41.90 15.19
C VAL A 415 8.41 -42.67 16.44
N LEU A 416 7.52 -42.13 17.27
CA LEU A 416 7.04 -42.82 18.47
C LEU A 416 6.12 -44.00 18.12
N MET A 417 5.20 -43.82 17.14
CA MET A 417 4.28 -44.84 16.72
C MET A 417 5.00 -46.04 16.06
N ASP A 418 6.07 -45.75 15.30
CA ASP A 418 6.89 -46.79 14.67
C ASP A 418 7.62 -47.63 15.71
N GLU A 419 8.21 -46.98 16.75
CA GLU A 419 8.84 -47.66 17.88
C GLU A 419 7.88 -48.55 18.65
N ILE A 420 6.69 -48.06 18.97
CA ILE A 420 5.62 -48.86 19.63
C ILE A 420 5.29 -50.11 18.76
N THR A 421 5.13 -49.90 17.47
CA THR A 421 4.81 -50.97 16.54
C THR A 421 5.95 -52.00 16.45
N LEU A 422 7.19 -51.54 16.43
CA LEU A 422 8.39 -52.38 16.37
C LEU A 422 8.47 -53.29 17.61
N GLN A 423 8.35 -52.72 18.83
CA GLN A 423 8.43 -53.48 20.08
C GLN A 423 7.28 -54.51 20.23
N ILE A 424 6.07 -54.13 19.85
CA ILE A 424 4.92 -55.07 19.83
C ILE A 424 5.18 -56.24 18.87
N ASN A 425 5.72 -55.95 17.66
CA ASN A 425 6.02 -57.00 16.68
C ASN A 425 7.21 -57.90 17.13
N GLN A 426 8.07 -57.42 18.01
CA GLN A 426 9.12 -58.22 18.64
C GLN A 426 8.62 -59.10 19.79
N GLY A 427 7.32 -59.07 20.11
CA GLY A 427 6.73 -59.86 21.14
C GLY A 427 6.79 -59.28 22.55
N VAL A 428 7.14 -58.02 22.69
CA VAL A 428 7.08 -57.29 24.00
C VAL A 428 5.63 -57.11 24.40
N GLU A 429 5.35 -57.29 25.68
CA GLU A 429 4.01 -57.05 26.22
C GLU A 429 3.50 -55.67 25.87
N PRO A 430 2.25 -55.51 25.38
CA PRO A 430 1.76 -54.23 24.84
C PRO A 430 1.87 -53.05 25.82
N VAL A 431 1.61 -53.21 27.11
CA VAL A 431 1.73 -52.15 28.10
C VAL A 431 3.17 -51.75 28.31
N THR A 432 4.06 -52.74 28.43
CA THR A 432 5.51 -52.52 28.56
C THR A 432 6.06 -51.87 27.32
N ALA A 433 5.69 -52.30 26.12
CA ALA A 433 6.08 -51.70 24.85
C ALA A 433 5.68 -50.21 24.75
N LEU A 434 4.50 -49.83 25.24
CA LEU A 434 4.08 -48.41 25.28
C LEU A 434 4.98 -47.54 26.17
N ILE A 435 5.32 -48.06 27.36
CA ILE A 435 6.15 -47.35 28.35
C ILE A 435 7.61 -47.26 27.84
N ASP A 436 8.18 -48.37 27.41
CA ASP A 436 9.56 -48.47 26.96
C ASP A 436 9.80 -47.65 25.68
N SER A 437 8.86 -47.68 24.74
CA SER A 437 8.90 -46.85 23.54
C SER A 437 8.91 -45.37 23.88
N SER A 438 8.08 -44.93 24.84
CA SER A 438 8.04 -43.53 25.28
C SER A 438 9.33 -43.12 25.97
N GLN A 439 9.92 -43.97 26.81
CA GLN A 439 11.18 -43.71 27.46
C GLN A 439 12.36 -43.71 26.51
N SER A 440 12.44 -44.66 25.58
CA SER A 440 13.54 -44.72 24.61
C SER A 440 13.55 -43.53 23.65
N ARG A 441 12.38 -43.02 23.26
CA ARG A 441 12.23 -41.88 22.36
C ARG A 441 12.20 -40.53 23.06
N LEU A 442 12.06 -40.47 24.39
CA LEU A 442 12.05 -39.23 25.18
C LEU A 442 13.30 -38.38 24.89
N ARG A 443 14.50 -38.98 25.05
CA ARG A 443 15.76 -38.24 24.91
C ARG A 443 15.96 -37.71 23.48
N PRO A 444 15.87 -38.51 22.39
CA PRO A 444 16.05 -38.00 21.03
C PRO A 444 15.05 -36.92 20.63
N VAL A 445 13.75 -37.09 20.98
CA VAL A 445 12.70 -36.16 20.63
C VAL A 445 12.84 -34.84 21.43
N MET A 446 13.13 -34.90 22.71
CA MET A 446 13.40 -33.73 23.55
C MET A 446 14.63 -32.97 23.07
N MET A 447 15.73 -33.66 22.73
CA MET A 447 16.95 -33.00 22.22
C MET A 447 16.68 -32.28 20.91
N ALA A 448 15.98 -32.90 19.98
CA ALA A 448 15.62 -32.27 18.70
C ALA A 448 14.71 -31.03 18.90
N SER A 449 13.74 -31.12 19.79
CA SER A 449 12.83 -30.01 20.12
C SER A 449 13.55 -28.86 20.82
N LEU A 450 14.37 -29.15 21.83
CA LEU A 450 15.16 -28.15 22.54
C LEU A 450 16.17 -27.44 21.64
N THR A 451 16.84 -28.18 20.76
CA THR A 451 17.78 -27.59 19.78
C THR A 451 17.05 -26.60 18.87
N THR A 452 15.86 -26.94 18.38
CA THR A 452 15.05 -26.05 17.54
C THR A 452 14.59 -24.84 18.34
N ILE A 453 14.11 -25.02 19.57
CA ILE A 453 13.68 -23.92 20.45
C ILE A 453 14.83 -22.95 20.71
N LEU A 454 16.01 -23.46 21.10
CA LEU A 454 17.19 -22.63 21.35
C LEU A 454 17.65 -21.88 20.10
N GLY A 455 17.58 -22.53 18.92
CA GLY A 455 17.90 -21.90 17.64
C GLY A 455 16.94 -20.81 17.23
N MET A 456 15.69 -20.80 17.74
CA MET A 456 14.69 -19.76 17.47
C MET A 456 14.74 -18.56 18.44
N ILE A 457 15.42 -18.68 19.60
CA ILE A 457 15.51 -17.59 20.58
C ILE A 457 16.02 -16.26 19.98
N PRO A 458 17.08 -16.25 19.16
CA PRO A 458 17.59 -15.02 18.53
C PRO A 458 16.57 -14.31 17.61
N LEU A 459 15.56 -15.03 17.11
CA LEU A 459 14.51 -14.49 16.24
C LEU A 459 13.35 -13.84 17.02
N LEU A 460 13.24 -14.08 18.34
CA LEU A 460 12.16 -13.52 19.15
C LEU A 460 12.09 -11.98 19.13
N PRO A 461 13.19 -11.23 19.23
CA PRO A 461 13.14 -9.77 19.14
C PRO A 461 12.79 -9.26 17.76
N ASP A 462 12.98 -10.05 16.71
CA ASP A 462 12.68 -9.61 15.34
C ASP A 462 11.20 -9.28 15.15
N ALA A 463 10.91 -8.18 14.45
CA ALA A 463 9.54 -7.72 14.24
C ALA A 463 8.73 -8.66 13.36
N MET A 464 9.34 -9.19 12.29
CA MET A 464 8.67 -10.02 11.30
C MET A 464 8.63 -11.48 11.72
N PHE A 465 9.80 -12.03 12.08
CA PHE A 465 9.94 -13.46 12.39
C PHE A 465 9.71 -13.81 13.85
N GLY A 466 9.64 -12.84 14.75
CA GLY A 466 9.41 -13.08 16.18
C GLY A 466 8.10 -13.80 16.49
N SER A 467 7.03 -13.49 15.73
CA SER A 467 5.73 -14.18 15.85
C SER A 467 5.80 -15.62 15.36
N LEU A 468 6.54 -15.91 14.30
CA LEU A 468 6.82 -17.26 13.80
C LEU A 468 7.62 -18.05 14.84
N ALA A 469 8.70 -17.45 15.35
CA ALA A 469 9.57 -18.08 16.36
C ALA A 469 8.76 -18.42 17.63
N ALA A 470 7.97 -17.50 18.15
CA ALA A 470 7.11 -17.71 19.31
C ALA A 470 6.10 -18.86 19.08
N SER A 471 5.48 -18.92 17.90
CA SER A 471 4.53 -19.98 17.52
C SER A 471 5.21 -21.36 17.51
N ILE A 472 6.38 -21.45 16.85
CA ILE A 472 7.12 -22.72 16.74
C ILE A 472 7.63 -23.14 18.11
N MET A 473 8.24 -22.25 18.88
CA MET A 473 8.80 -22.54 20.21
C MET A 473 7.70 -23.01 21.16
N GLY A 474 6.59 -22.27 21.24
CA GLY A 474 5.47 -22.60 22.11
C GLY A 474 4.82 -23.94 21.77
N GLY A 475 4.51 -24.08 20.48
CA GLY A 475 3.87 -25.30 20.02
C GLY A 475 4.81 -26.53 20.08
N LEU A 476 6.13 -26.35 19.86
CA LEU A 476 7.08 -27.44 19.93
C LEU A 476 7.30 -27.88 21.39
N LEU A 477 7.42 -26.92 22.31
CA LEU A 477 7.59 -27.22 23.75
C LEU A 477 6.41 -28.03 24.27
N PHE A 478 5.21 -27.50 24.16
CA PHE A 478 3.99 -28.18 24.64
C PHE A 478 3.64 -29.39 23.78
N GLY A 479 3.77 -29.29 22.46
CA GLY A 479 3.48 -30.36 21.53
C GLY A 479 4.35 -31.59 21.74
N THR A 480 5.64 -31.41 22.04
CA THR A 480 6.54 -32.54 22.34
C THR A 480 6.11 -33.29 23.61
N LEU A 481 5.81 -32.53 24.68
CA LEU A 481 5.33 -33.13 25.93
C LEU A 481 4.01 -33.87 25.73
N ILE A 482 3.07 -33.22 25.04
CA ILE A 482 1.76 -33.80 24.73
C ILE A 482 1.91 -35.07 23.86
N THR A 483 2.72 -35.03 22.83
CA THR A 483 2.93 -36.16 21.92
C THR A 483 3.45 -37.39 22.67
N LEU A 484 4.45 -37.22 23.55
CA LEU A 484 5.06 -38.30 24.32
C LEU A 484 4.11 -38.93 25.34
N LEU A 485 3.14 -38.18 25.87
CA LEU A 485 2.16 -38.66 26.82
C LEU A 485 0.85 -39.14 26.14
N PHE A 486 0.34 -38.35 25.19
CA PHE A 486 -0.99 -38.60 24.61
C PHE A 486 -0.98 -39.72 23.58
N ILE A 487 0.06 -39.86 22.77
CA ILE A 487 0.09 -40.94 21.77
C ILE A 487 0.02 -42.34 22.40
N PRO A 488 0.80 -42.67 23.44
CA PRO A 488 0.67 -43.97 24.10
C PRO A 488 -0.70 -44.19 24.73
N ILE A 489 -1.28 -43.16 25.35
CA ILE A 489 -2.62 -43.23 25.95
C ILE A 489 -3.68 -43.48 24.89
N LEU A 490 -3.67 -42.74 23.79
CA LEU A 490 -4.59 -42.91 22.69
C LEU A 490 -4.38 -44.25 22.01
N TYR A 491 -3.14 -44.72 21.87
CA TYR A 491 -2.85 -46.03 21.34
C TYR A 491 -3.49 -47.15 22.21
N ALA A 492 -3.30 -47.08 23.52
CA ALA A 492 -3.92 -48.01 24.46
C ALA A 492 -5.45 -48.00 24.34
N LEU A 493 -6.07 -46.82 24.20
CA LEU A 493 -7.53 -46.67 24.03
C LEU A 493 -8.02 -47.27 22.71
N PHE A 494 -7.40 -46.92 21.57
CA PHE A 494 -7.83 -47.36 20.24
C PHE A 494 -7.60 -48.87 19.98
N PHE A 495 -6.58 -49.46 20.63
CA PHE A 495 -6.26 -50.89 20.51
C PHE A 495 -6.76 -51.72 21.70
N HIS A 496 -7.54 -51.09 22.61
CA HIS A 496 -8.15 -51.75 23.79
C HIS A 496 -7.13 -52.50 24.67
N ILE A 497 -5.91 -51.97 24.81
CA ILE A 497 -4.89 -52.58 25.64
C ILE A 497 -5.26 -52.37 27.11
N LYS A 498 -5.46 -53.46 27.85
CA LYS A 498 -5.71 -53.45 29.29
C LYS A 498 -4.46 -53.89 30.01
N LYS A 499 -4.20 -53.28 31.17
CA LYS A 499 -3.16 -53.76 32.08
C LYS A 499 -3.61 -55.13 32.59
N THR A 500 -2.84 -56.17 32.31
CA THR A 500 -3.01 -57.49 32.92
C THR A 500 -2.43 -57.36 34.33
N ASP A 501 -3.24 -57.47 35.38
CA ASP A 501 -2.79 -57.45 36.79
C ASP A 501 -1.84 -58.60 37.06
#